data_fd6cadc75685f9f1e530952c480d59bd
#
_entry.id   fd6cadc75685f9f1e530952c480d59bd
#
_cell.length_a   1.000
_cell.length_b   1.000
_cell.length_c   1.000
_cell.angle_alpha   90.00
_cell.angle_beta   90.00
_cell.angle_gamma   90.00
#
_symmetry.space_group_name_H-M   'P 1'
#
loop_
_entity.id
_entity.type
_entity.pdbx_description
1 polymer ?
#
loop_
_entity_poly.entity_id
_entity_poly.type
_entity_poly.pdbx_seq_one_letter_code
_entity_poly.pdbx_strand_id
1 'polypeptide(L)'
;MRRGLRLLLMALVCAALGGVYVLLGSTVAPAEAPAPESTDAPGYFMLYEDSVAALKSITVQPKGSQRYTAVSDMAFDQNGNLLGVYNALSQPFLVSGQEDFTFSTAAWQMLLLTAQHIPATATYPALDRDACGLTDPDAVITLTRKDGTTRVLRIGRLTSDGASCYVALDGDTNVYLVPYDFHETMVQPLNALHTLPGAIDESASAAVQIALTGTDDGQLIFTKSSGKLMAWSATSPIAHAGSTERIEAFITGLCAVSADEYVTTVADAAGLAVYGLDAPRRLIAAFQDGTIRDIHLGSDAGDGMVYARMDRTGDIYRIRRTQLTFAESAGLNTLLDRFVSPVVVATLSQMRVTTVDGETTLRIEYENGDDSIGQRWFWDENAVTRNEFTDAYLSIIALQFDQTAPQEAAGTSLLADVTFTLRDGSTSTVRYESCDAFYALATTDGGGRFLVRLTDVENMLTVLKGEK
;
A
#
# COMPACT_ATOMS: atom_id res chain seq x y z
N MET A 1 -2.97 34.24 -15.06
CA MET A 1 -4.36 34.52 -15.46
C MET A 1 -5.32 33.32 -15.52
N ARG A 2 -4.87 32.05 -15.73
CA ARG A 2 -5.80 30.90 -15.85
C ARG A 2 -6.37 30.32 -14.52
N ARG A 3 -5.75 30.52 -13.37
CA ARG A 3 -6.25 30.04 -12.06
C ARG A 3 -7.40 30.92 -11.50
N GLY A 4 -7.32 32.24 -11.65
CA GLY A 4 -8.37 33.15 -11.19
C GLY A 4 -9.68 32.98 -11.94
N LEU A 5 -9.62 32.69 -13.26
CA LEU A 5 -10.81 32.47 -14.08
C LEU A 5 -11.56 31.18 -13.70
N ARG A 6 -10.84 30.11 -13.29
CA ARG A 6 -11.46 28.86 -12.83
C ARG A 6 -12.15 29.01 -11.47
N LEU A 7 -11.57 29.76 -10.56
CA LEU A 7 -12.17 30.07 -9.26
C LEU A 7 -13.43 30.93 -9.42
N LEU A 8 -13.40 31.89 -10.35
CA LEU A 8 -14.57 32.74 -10.65
C LEU A 8 -15.70 31.93 -11.29
N LEU A 9 -15.39 30.99 -12.18
CA LEU A 9 -16.36 30.08 -12.79
C LEU A 9 -16.99 29.13 -11.77
N MET A 10 -16.21 28.60 -10.84
CA MET A 10 -16.68 27.75 -9.73
C MET A 10 -17.59 28.51 -8.78
N ALA A 11 -17.24 29.74 -8.42
CA ALA A 11 -18.07 30.59 -7.58
C ALA A 11 -19.41 30.93 -8.26
N LEU A 12 -19.42 31.17 -9.57
CA LEU A 12 -20.63 31.42 -10.37
C LEU A 12 -21.55 30.19 -10.43
N VAL A 13 -20.99 29.00 -10.58
CA VAL A 13 -21.75 27.73 -10.56
C VAL A 13 -22.36 27.48 -9.19
N CYS A 14 -21.62 27.69 -8.11
CA CYS A 14 -22.14 27.56 -6.73
C CYS A 14 -23.24 28.58 -6.45
N ALA A 15 -23.10 29.83 -6.92
CA ALA A 15 -24.14 30.85 -6.78
C ALA A 15 -25.40 30.52 -7.60
N ALA A 16 -25.25 29.96 -8.81
CA ALA A 16 -26.36 29.52 -9.64
C ALA A 16 -27.13 28.35 -9.00
N LEU A 17 -26.40 27.34 -8.46
CA LEU A 17 -27.02 26.22 -7.75
C LEU A 17 -27.70 26.64 -6.45
N GLY A 18 -27.10 27.57 -5.69
CA GLY A 18 -27.71 28.16 -4.52
C GLY A 18 -28.99 28.96 -4.85
N GLY A 19 -28.97 29.73 -5.95
CA GLY A 19 -30.15 30.45 -6.47
C GLY A 19 -31.29 29.54 -6.89
N VAL A 20 -30.97 28.42 -7.55
CA VAL A 20 -31.97 27.39 -7.92
C VAL A 20 -32.56 26.72 -6.68
N TYR A 21 -31.75 26.43 -5.67
CA TYR A 21 -32.22 25.85 -4.42
C TYR A 21 -33.18 26.79 -3.65
N VAL A 22 -32.87 28.09 -3.59
CA VAL A 22 -33.72 29.10 -2.95
C VAL A 22 -35.02 29.30 -3.75
N LEU A 23 -34.95 29.31 -5.09
CA LEU A 23 -36.14 29.45 -5.95
C LEU A 23 -37.08 28.22 -5.89
N LEU A 24 -36.53 27.01 -5.81
CA LEU A 24 -37.31 25.80 -5.62
C LEU A 24 -37.91 25.69 -4.21
N GLY A 25 -37.19 26.20 -3.19
CA GLY A 25 -37.67 26.27 -1.80
C GLY A 25 -38.75 27.32 -1.55
N SER A 26 -38.81 28.39 -2.37
CA SER A 26 -39.77 29.49 -2.21
C SER A 26 -41.07 29.34 -2.97
N THR A 27 -41.22 28.32 -3.81
CA THR A 27 -42.44 28.09 -4.59
C THR A 27 -43.40 27.06 -4.01
N VAL A 28 -43.06 26.46 -2.85
CA VAL A 28 -43.95 25.55 -2.14
C VAL A 28 -44.60 26.32 -0.99
N ALA A 29 -45.78 26.89 -1.19
CA ALA A 29 -46.67 27.26 -0.11
C ALA A 29 -46.96 26.00 0.73
N PRO A 30 -46.98 26.08 2.08
CA PRO A 30 -47.38 24.93 2.88
C PRO A 30 -48.86 24.64 2.59
N ALA A 31 -49.09 23.75 1.65
CA ALA A 31 -50.34 23.03 1.64
C ALA A 31 -50.33 22.19 2.92
N GLU A 32 -51.40 22.34 3.72
CA GLU A 32 -51.71 21.45 4.84
C GLU A 32 -51.58 20.02 4.28
N ALA A 33 -50.55 19.32 4.74
CA ALA A 33 -50.27 17.97 4.28
C ALA A 33 -51.50 17.13 4.65
N PRO A 34 -52.19 16.47 3.69
CA PRO A 34 -53.07 15.38 4.05
C PRO A 34 -52.20 14.40 4.87
N ALA A 35 -52.74 13.87 5.97
CA ALA A 35 -52.09 12.79 6.72
C ALA A 35 -51.52 11.79 5.71
N PRO A 36 -50.28 11.31 5.90
CA PRO A 36 -49.67 10.38 4.97
C PRO A 36 -50.63 9.22 4.81
N GLU A 37 -51.32 9.15 3.69
CA GLU A 37 -51.86 7.90 3.19
C GLU A 37 -50.59 7.01 3.12
N SER A 38 -50.59 5.93 3.87
CA SER A 38 -49.58 4.90 3.76
C SER A 38 -49.46 4.54 2.29
N THR A 39 -48.47 5.09 1.61
CA THR A 39 -48.03 4.53 0.34
C THR A 39 -47.34 3.23 0.68
N ASP A 40 -48.13 2.22 1.04
CA ASP A 40 -47.71 0.84 0.97
C ASP A 40 -47.33 0.61 -0.49
N ALA A 41 -46.04 0.73 -0.79
CA ALA A 41 -45.50 0.10 -1.98
C ALA A 41 -45.94 -1.36 -1.87
N PRO A 42 -46.64 -1.90 -2.87
CA PRO A 42 -47.29 -3.19 -2.74
C PRO A 42 -46.22 -4.23 -2.32
N GLY A 43 -46.25 -4.67 -1.08
CA GLY A 43 -45.52 -5.79 -0.62
C GLY A 43 -44.56 -5.65 0.60
N TYR A 44 -44.35 -4.47 1.19
CA TYR A 44 -43.48 -4.34 2.34
C TYR A 44 -44.28 -4.00 3.62
N PHE A 45 -43.95 -4.71 4.71
CA PHE A 45 -44.36 -4.34 6.06
C PHE A 45 -43.15 -4.47 7.00
N MET A 46 -43.15 -3.73 8.11
CA MET A 46 -42.03 -3.76 9.06
C MET A 46 -42.20 -4.94 10.01
N LEU A 47 -41.26 -5.90 9.92
CA LEU A 47 -41.17 -7.01 10.87
C LEU A 47 -40.58 -6.52 12.20
N TYR A 48 -39.64 -5.58 12.13
CA TYR A 48 -39.07 -4.91 13.30
C TYR A 48 -38.64 -3.49 12.90
N GLU A 49 -38.96 -2.55 13.77
CA GLU A 49 -38.51 -1.16 13.66
C GLU A 49 -38.19 -0.61 15.05
N ASP A 50 -37.03 0.00 15.20
CA ASP A 50 -36.61 0.62 16.46
C ASP A 50 -35.62 1.78 16.21
N SER A 51 -35.34 2.57 17.24
CA SER A 51 -34.31 3.61 17.18
C SER A 51 -32.97 3.09 17.68
N VAL A 52 -31.87 3.55 17.11
CA VAL A 52 -30.50 3.30 17.60
C VAL A 52 -30.38 3.56 19.08
N ALA A 53 -31.00 4.65 19.56
CA ALA A 53 -30.96 5.06 20.96
C ALA A 53 -31.58 4.03 21.91
N ALA A 54 -32.49 3.20 21.42
CA ALA A 54 -33.14 2.16 22.24
C ALA A 54 -32.32 0.86 22.34
N LEU A 55 -31.38 0.60 21.40
CA LEU A 55 -30.58 -0.61 21.41
C LEU A 55 -29.47 -0.55 22.47
N LYS A 56 -29.41 -1.58 23.30
CA LYS A 56 -28.33 -1.83 24.25
C LYS A 56 -27.24 -2.73 23.64
N SER A 57 -27.63 -3.77 22.91
CA SER A 57 -26.67 -4.68 22.26
C SER A 57 -27.28 -5.39 21.06
N ILE A 58 -26.41 -5.78 20.15
CA ILE A 58 -26.66 -6.64 19.00
C ILE A 58 -25.78 -7.87 19.17
N THR A 59 -26.37 -9.03 19.33
CA THR A 59 -25.66 -10.31 19.35
C THR A 59 -25.89 -11.04 18.04
N VAL A 60 -24.84 -11.46 17.38
CA VAL A 60 -24.87 -12.21 16.14
C VAL A 60 -24.18 -13.56 16.34
N GLN A 61 -24.83 -14.64 15.96
CA GLN A 61 -24.28 -15.98 15.90
C GLN A 61 -24.35 -16.49 14.48
N PRO A 62 -23.35 -16.23 13.66
CA PRO A 62 -23.28 -16.76 12.29
C PRO A 62 -23.03 -18.27 12.33
N LYS A 63 -23.54 -19.00 11.35
CA LYS A 63 -23.29 -20.43 11.20
C LYS A 63 -21.81 -20.70 10.93
N GLY A 64 -21.22 -21.64 11.67
CA GLY A 64 -19.81 -22.00 11.51
C GLY A 64 -18.80 -20.97 12.00
N SER A 65 -19.24 -19.85 12.59
CA SER A 65 -18.40 -18.78 13.09
C SER A 65 -18.62 -18.50 14.58
N GLN A 66 -17.67 -17.80 15.19
CA GLN A 66 -17.77 -17.42 16.58
C GLN A 66 -18.90 -16.39 16.79
N ARG A 67 -19.69 -16.60 17.87
CA ARG A 67 -20.68 -15.63 18.32
C ARG A 67 -20.00 -14.36 18.80
N TYR A 68 -20.57 -13.21 18.45
CA TYR A 68 -20.11 -11.91 18.96
C TYR A 68 -21.27 -11.06 19.44
N THR A 69 -20.98 -10.12 20.36
CA THR A 69 -21.96 -9.17 20.89
C THR A 69 -21.36 -7.77 20.85
N ALA A 70 -21.97 -6.90 20.07
CA ALA A 70 -21.67 -5.46 20.07
C ALA A 70 -22.56 -4.78 21.12
N VAL A 71 -21.94 -4.03 22.06
CA VAL A 71 -22.59 -3.39 23.20
C VAL A 71 -22.45 -1.88 23.08
N SER A 72 -23.55 -1.16 23.28
CA SER A 72 -23.55 0.30 23.34
C SER A 72 -22.79 0.79 24.57
N ASP A 73 -21.73 1.58 24.38
CA ASP A 73 -20.98 2.26 25.44
C ASP A 73 -21.52 3.69 25.73
N MET A 74 -22.81 3.89 25.50
CA MET A 74 -23.42 5.21 25.76
C MET A 74 -23.56 5.48 27.25
N ALA A 75 -22.92 6.57 27.72
CA ALA A 75 -23.14 7.11 29.05
C ALA A 75 -24.48 7.85 29.11
N PHE A 76 -25.30 7.50 30.07
CA PHE A 76 -26.56 8.17 30.35
C PHE A 76 -26.52 8.80 31.75
N ASP A 77 -27.25 9.90 31.93
CA ASP A 77 -27.52 10.44 33.26
C ASP A 77 -28.49 9.56 34.05
N GLN A 78 -28.74 9.89 35.32
CA GLN A 78 -29.67 9.15 36.19
C GLN A 78 -31.12 9.15 35.68
N ASN A 79 -31.45 10.00 34.72
CA ASN A 79 -32.77 10.10 34.09
C ASN A 79 -32.84 9.40 32.75
N GLY A 80 -31.74 8.75 32.31
CA GLY A 80 -31.66 8.07 31.04
C GLY A 80 -31.41 8.99 29.83
N ASN A 81 -30.98 10.25 30.06
CA ASN A 81 -30.60 11.14 28.98
C ASN A 81 -29.13 10.96 28.62
N LEU A 82 -28.82 11.08 27.34
CA LEU A 82 -27.46 10.95 26.81
C LEU A 82 -26.57 12.08 27.38
N LEU A 83 -25.43 11.70 27.98
CA LEU A 83 -24.42 12.65 28.41
C LEU A 83 -23.51 13.03 27.23
N GLY A 84 -24.00 13.91 26.36
CA GLY A 84 -23.25 14.46 25.25
C GLY A 84 -23.91 14.26 23.87
N VAL A 85 -23.30 14.81 22.83
CA VAL A 85 -23.73 14.62 21.45
C VAL A 85 -23.20 13.27 20.97
N TYR A 86 -24.05 12.27 20.99
CA TYR A 86 -23.72 10.93 20.50
C TYR A 86 -24.17 10.76 19.05
N ASN A 87 -23.24 10.41 18.20
CA ASN A 87 -23.55 9.96 16.85
C ASN A 87 -23.26 8.45 16.75
N ALA A 88 -24.29 7.64 16.87
CA ALA A 88 -24.18 6.18 16.80
C ALA A 88 -23.58 5.66 15.49
N LEU A 89 -23.67 6.45 14.42
CA LEU A 89 -23.11 6.08 13.13
C LEU A 89 -21.59 6.33 13.06
N SER A 90 -21.06 7.24 13.89
CA SER A 90 -19.62 7.54 13.92
C SER A 90 -18.88 6.94 15.12
N GLN A 91 -19.61 6.45 16.14
CA GLN A 91 -19.05 5.80 17.34
C GLN A 91 -19.64 4.41 17.48
N PRO A 92 -18.96 3.38 16.97
CA PRO A 92 -19.44 2.01 17.00
C PRO A 92 -19.57 1.48 18.45
N PHE A 93 -20.42 0.49 18.63
CA PHE A 93 -20.47 -0.27 19.88
C PHE A 93 -19.16 -1.01 20.11
N LEU A 94 -18.83 -1.28 21.36
CA LEU A 94 -17.71 -2.15 21.72
C LEU A 94 -18.07 -3.62 21.53
N VAL A 95 -17.13 -4.42 21.07
CA VAL A 95 -17.31 -5.87 21.01
C VAL A 95 -16.96 -6.47 22.38
N SER A 96 -17.93 -7.10 23.02
CA SER A 96 -17.75 -7.68 24.35
C SER A 96 -16.66 -8.76 24.35
N GLY A 97 -15.62 -8.59 25.19
CA GLY A 97 -14.46 -9.46 25.27
C GLY A 97 -13.43 -9.28 24.15
N GLN A 98 -13.61 -8.27 23.30
CA GLN A 98 -12.67 -7.82 22.25
C GLN A 98 -12.80 -6.28 22.12
N GLU A 99 -12.54 -5.57 23.21
CA GLU A 99 -12.77 -4.13 23.30
C GLU A 99 -11.88 -3.31 22.36
N ASP A 100 -10.74 -3.90 21.93
CA ASP A 100 -9.82 -3.30 20.94
C ASP A 100 -10.27 -3.53 19.48
N PHE A 101 -11.36 -4.28 19.27
CA PHE A 101 -11.89 -4.53 17.93
C PHE A 101 -12.38 -3.23 17.28
N THR A 102 -11.88 -2.92 16.10
CA THR A 102 -12.24 -1.69 15.37
C THR A 102 -13.14 -2.02 14.19
N PHE A 103 -14.42 -1.66 14.29
CA PHE A 103 -15.36 -1.78 13.17
C PHE A 103 -14.96 -0.87 12.01
N SER A 104 -15.08 -1.38 10.79
CA SER A 104 -15.20 -0.53 9.61
C SER A 104 -16.44 0.36 9.75
N THR A 105 -16.28 1.68 9.57
CA THR A 105 -17.41 2.62 9.68
C THR A 105 -18.57 2.23 8.77
N ALA A 106 -18.29 1.85 7.53
CA ALA A 106 -19.31 1.42 6.57
C ALA A 106 -20.01 0.13 7.01
N ALA A 107 -19.25 -0.89 7.43
CA ALA A 107 -19.81 -2.15 7.89
C ALA A 107 -20.64 -1.97 9.17
N TRP A 108 -20.14 -1.14 10.10
CA TRP A 108 -20.89 -0.80 11.31
C TRP A 108 -22.21 -0.09 11.01
N GLN A 109 -22.18 0.93 10.15
CA GLN A 109 -23.39 1.66 9.76
C GLN A 109 -24.40 0.73 9.10
N MET A 110 -23.95 -0.15 8.21
CA MET A 110 -24.81 -1.12 7.55
C MET A 110 -25.45 -2.10 8.54
N LEU A 111 -24.63 -2.68 9.44
CA LEU A 111 -25.12 -3.59 10.49
C LEU A 111 -26.19 -2.91 11.37
N LEU A 112 -25.91 -1.68 11.81
CA LEU A 112 -26.78 -0.93 12.70
C LEU A 112 -28.10 -0.54 12.04
N LEU A 113 -28.05 0.00 10.81
CA LEU A 113 -29.24 0.38 10.04
C LEU A 113 -30.10 -0.84 9.71
N THR A 114 -29.48 -1.94 9.31
CA THR A 114 -30.17 -3.19 8.99
C THR A 114 -30.82 -3.81 10.26
N ALA A 115 -30.14 -3.71 11.40
CA ALA A 115 -30.69 -4.20 12.67
C ALA A 115 -31.89 -3.39 13.18
N GLN A 116 -31.98 -2.11 12.81
CA GLN A 116 -33.09 -1.23 13.23
C GLN A 116 -34.34 -1.36 12.40
N HIS A 117 -34.19 -1.63 11.09
CA HIS A 117 -35.28 -1.65 10.13
C HIS A 117 -35.26 -2.97 9.36
N ILE A 118 -36.16 -3.86 9.73
CA ILE A 118 -36.27 -5.19 9.10
C ILE A 118 -37.58 -5.26 8.31
N PRO A 119 -37.55 -4.92 7.01
CA PRO A 119 -38.72 -5.02 6.15
C PRO A 119 -38.98 -6.47 5.77
N ALA A 120 -40.23 -6.88 5.73
CA ALA A 120 -40.66 -8.17 5.18
C ALA A 120 -41.58 -7.97 3.97
N THR A 121 -41.42 -8.83 2.97
CA THR A 121 -42.21 -8.78 1.73
C THR A 121 -43.40 -9.74 1.77
N ALA A 122 -43.33 -10.78 2.58
CA ALA A 122 -44.41 -11.79 2.72
C ALA A 122 -44.34 -12.48 4.06
N THR A 123 -45.50 -13.02 4.48
CA THR A 123 -45.67 -13.85 5.68
C THR A 123 -46.33 -15.17 5.30
N TYR A 124 -45.79 -16.27 5.82
CA TYR A 124 -46.28 -17.62 5.57
C TYR A 124 -46.55 -18.32 6.89
N PRO A 125 -47.81 -18.47 7.29
CA PRO A 125 -48.15 -19.26 8.48
C PRO A 125 -47.88 -20.75 8.19
N ALA A 126 -47.23 -21.42 9.14
CA ALA A 126 -47.00 -22.87 9.12
C ALA A 126 -46.16 -23.41 7.94
N LEU A 127 -45.26 -22.57 7.36
CA LEU A 127 -44.27 -23.07 6.41
C LEU A 127 -43.26 -23.98 7.12
N ASP A 128 -42.83 -25.04 6.41
CA ASP A 128 -41.82 -25.95 6.93
C ASP A 128 -40.49 -25.24 7.22
N ARG A 129 -40.18 -25.12 8.50
CA ARG A 129 -38.97 -24.41 8.98
C ARG A 129 -37.67 -25.10 8.59
N ASP A 130 -37.70 -26.43 8.48
CA ASP A 130 -36.50 -27.18 8.04
C ASP A 130 -36.22 -26.93 6.55
N ALA A 131 -37.28 -26.94 5.74
CA ALA A 131 -37.18 -26.57 4.32
C ALA A 131 -36.69 -25.15 4.10
N CYS A 132 -36.91 -24.25 5.07
CA CYS A 132 -36.42 -22.84 5.02
C CYS A 132 -35.01 -22.64 5.61
N GLY A 133 -34.37 -23.70 6.16
CA GLY A 133 -33.08 -23.60 6.86
C GLY A 133 -33.18 -22.93 8.25
N LEU A 134 -34.37 -22.86 8.87
CA LEU A 134 -34.57 -22.17 10.14
C LEU A 134 -34.35 -23.06 11.36
N THR A 135 -34.26 -24.39 11.20
CA THR A 135 -33.84 -25.35 12.24
C THR A 135 -32.34 -25.35 12.44
N ASP A 136 -31.55 -25.12 11.36
CA ASP A 136 -30.10 -24.91 11.38
C ASP A 136 -29.79 -23.59 10.62
N PRO A 137 -30.07 -22.43 11.25
CA PRO A 137 -30.08 -21.14 10.60
C PRO A 137 -28.67 -20.67 10.21
N ASP A 138 -28.58 -19.88 9.14
CA ASP A 138 -27.36 -19.24 8.69
C ASP A 138 -26.85 -18.19 9.71
N ALA A 139 -27.78 -17.59 10.47
CA ALA A 139 -27.44 -16.81 11.65
C ALA A 139 -28.60 -16.74 12.64
N VAL A 140 -28.28 -16.54 13.93
CA VAL A 140 -29.21 -16.13 14.98
C VAL A 140 -28.84 -14.74 15.46
N ILE A 141 -29.81 -13.83 15.40
CA ILE A 141 -29.62 -12.44 15.85
C ILE A 141 -30.42 -12.23 17.12
N THR A 142 -29.81 -11.61 18.12
CA THR A 142 -30.51 -11.15 19.32
C THR A 142 -30.34 -9.64 19.47
N LEU A 143 -31.42 -8.90 19.34
CA LEU A 143 -31.48 -7.48 19.59
C LEU A 143 -31.96 -7.27 21.04
N THR A 144 -31.14 -6.60 21.85
CA THR A 144 -31.46 -6.28 23.25
C THR A 144 -31.65 -4.80 23.38
N ARG A 145 -32.78 -4.36 23.90
CA ARG A 145 -33.10 -2.98 24.20
C ARG A 145 -32.59 -2.58 25.58
N LYS A 146 -32.53 -1.29 25.84
CA LYS A 146 -32.16 -0.70 27.15
C LYS A 146 -33.18 -1.01 28.25
N ASP A 147 -34.44 -1.17 27.89
CA ASP A 147 -35.49 -1.60 28.81
C ASP A 147 -35.43 -3.09 29.21
N GLY A 148 -34.44 -3.83 28.64
CA GLY A 148 -34.25 -5.26 28.91
C GLY A 148 -35.05 -6.17 27.97
N THR A 149 -35.91 -5.64 27.11
CA THR A 149 -36.64 -6.47 26.16
C THR A 149 -35.71 -7.02 25.10
N THR A 150 -35.99 -8.22 24.61
CA THR A 150 -35.17 -8.90 23.58
C THR A 150 -36.02 -9.33 22.40
N ARG A 151 -35.43 -9.29 21.21
CA ARG A 151 -35.98 -9.91 20.01
C ARG A 151 -34.94 -10.87 19.44
N VAL A 152 -35.36 -12.11 19.20
CA VAL A 152 -34.49 -13.12 18.59
C VAL A 152 -35.03 -13.46 17.21
N LEU A 153 -34.17 -13.33 16.23
CA LEU A 153 -34.44 -13.64 14.83
C LEU A 153 -33.56 -14.82 14.40
N ARG A 154 -34.14 -15.77 13.69
CA ARG A 154 -33.45 -16.88 13.03
C ARG A 154 -33.44 -16.56 11.53
N ILE A 155 -32.27 -16.48 10.93
CA ILE A 155 -32.07 -16.22 9.51
C ILE A 155 -31.77 -17.55 8.85
N GLY A 156 -32.68 -18.01 8.00
CA GLY A 156 -32.51 -19.22 7.22
C GLY A 156 -31.85 -18.94 5.88
N ARG A 157 -31.91 -19.93 5.00
CA ARG A 157 -31.29 -19.84 3.68
C ARG A 157 -31.99 -18.82 2.76
N LEU A 158 -31.31 -18.46 1.69
CA LEU A 158 -31.89 -17.66 0.61
C LEU A 158 -33.01 -18.44 -0.11
N THR A 159 -33.95 -17.70 -0.68
CA THR A 159 -34.90 -18.23 -1.66
C THR A 159 -34.18 -18.70 -2.92
N SER A 160 -34.82 -19.57 -3.71
CA SER A 160 -34.19 -20.16 -4.91
C SER A 160 -33.81 -19.15 -6.00
N ASP A 161 -34.46 -17.97 -6.00
CA ASP A 161 -34.13 -16.85 -6.87
C ASP A 161 -33.05 -15.93 -6.29
N GLY A 162 -32.63 -16.17 -5.02
CA GLY A 162 -31.63 -15.37 -4.32
C GLY A 162 -32.10 -13.97 -3.91
N ALA A 163 -33.36 -13.59 -4.14
CA ALA A 163 -33.83 -12.23 -3.89
C ALA A 163 -34.22 -11.95 -2.45
N SER A 164 -34.48 -13.01 -1.64
CA SER A 164 -34.90 -12.90 -0.26
C SER A 164 -34.31 -14.03 0.57
N CYS A 165 -34.41 -13.92 1.89
CA CYS A 165 -34.13 -14.99 2.84
C CYS A 165 -35.35 -15.29 3.70
N TYR A 166 -35.38 -16.50 4.27
CA TYR A 166 -36.38 -16.88 5.23
C TYR A 166 -36.00 -16.43 6.64
N VAL A 167 -36.90 -15.76 7.33
CA VAL A 167 -36.68 -15.29 8.71
C VAL A 167 -37.81 -15.78 9.61
N ALA A 168 -37.47 -16.17 10.85
CA ALA A 168 -38.43 -16.45 11.88
C ALA A 168 -38.12 -15.68 13.16
N LEU A 169 -39.14 -15.21 13.86
CA LEU A 169 -39.07 -14.67 15.21
C LEU A 169 -39.26 -15.79 16.25
N ASP A 170 -38.48 -15.74 17.32
CA ASP A 170 -38.72 -16.66 18.45
C ASP A 170 -40.06 -16.36 19.11
N GLY A 171 -40.85 -17.40 19.34
CA GLY A 171 -42.21 -17.30 19.87
C GLY A 171 -43.30 -17.06 18.80
N ASP A 172 -42.94 -16.92 17.54
CA ASP A 172 -43.85 -16.78 16.39
C ASP A 172 -43.86 -18.08 15.57
N THR A 173 -45.00 -18.45 15.04
CA THR A 173 -45.18 -19.62 14.15
C THR A 173 -44.95 -19.28 12.69
N ASN A 174 -45.00 -17.99 12.33
CA ASN A 174 -44.85 -17.51 10.96
C ASN A 174 -43.41 -17.60 10.47
N VAL A 175 -43.26 -17.74 9.17
CA VAL A 175 -42.02 -17.55 8.43
C VAL A 175 -42.20 -16.32 7.54
N TYR A 176 -41.20 -15.47 7.55
CA TYR A 176 -41.18 -14.21 6.83
C TYR A 176 -40.17 -14.24 5.66
N LEU A 177 -40.48 -13.58 4.57
CA LEU A 177 -39.51 -13.27 3.54
C LEU A 177 -38.93 -11.87 3.77
N VAL A 178 -37.61 -11.78 3.91
CA VAL A 178 -36.88 -10.54 4.11
C VAL A 178 -35.90 -10.37 2.96
N PRO A 179 -35.70 -9.14 2.42
CA PRO A 179 -34.80 -8.90 1.29
C PRO A 179 -33.37 -9.44 1.51
N TYR A 180 -32.69 -9.78 0.41
CA TYR A 180 -31.33 -10.33 0.39
C TYR A 180 -30.33 -9.50 1.21
N ASP A 181 -30.36 -8.16 1.12
CA ASP A 181 -29.41 -7.26 1.81
C ASP A 181 -29.41 -7.47 3.33
N PHE A 182 -30.54 -7.87 3.91
CA PHE A 182 -30.61 -8.24 5.32
C PHE A 182 -29.80 -9.50 5.62
N HIS A 183 -29.94 -10.53 4.80
CA HIS A 183 -29.17 -11.77 4.94
C HIS A 183 -27.69 -11.48 4.81
N GLU A 184 -27.25 -10.82 3.70
CA GLU A 184 -25.86 -10.50 3.42
C GLU A 184 -25.20 -9.76 4.59
N THR A 185 -25.90 -8.81 5.20
CA THR A 185 -25.37 -8.02 6.32
C THR A 185 -25.32 -8.80 7.63
N MET A 186 -26.38 -9.56 7.95
CA MET A 186 -26.56 -10.14 9.29
C MET A 186 -25.90 -11.51 9.48
N VAL A 187 -25.49 -12.19 8.42
CA VAL A 187 -24.76 -13.47 8.52
C VAL A 187 -23.24 -13.30 8.59
N GLN A 188 -22.75 -12.07 8.53
CA GLN A 188 -21.31 -11.80 8.50
C GLN A 188 -20.61 -12.23 9.80
N PRO A 189 -19.46 -12.92 9.72
CA PRO A 189 -18.61 -13.14 10.87
C PRO A 189 -17.99 -11.82 11.33
N LEU A 190 -17.63 -11.74 12.62
CA LEU A 190 -17.05 -10.51 13.19
C LEU A 190 -15.86 -9.98 12.39
N ASN A 191 -14.97 -10.87 11.94
CA ASN A 191 -13.77 -10.49 11.20
C ASN A 191 -14.05 -9.73 9.90
N ALA A 192 -15.18 -10.02 9.24
CA ALA A 192 -15.59 -9.31 8.02
C ALA A 192 -16.02 -7.86 8.29
N LEU A 193 -16.28 -7.50 9.54
CA LEU A 193 -16.70 -6.16 9.95
C LEU A 193 -15.53 -5.28 10.42
N HIS A 194 -14.30 -5.80 10.44
CA HIS A 194 -13.12 -5.08 10.92
C HIS A 194 -12.67 -4.01 9.91
N THR A 195 -12.11 -2.91 10.43
CA THR A 195 -11.40 -1.92 9.59
C THR A 195 -10.21 -2.57 8.91
N LEU A 196 -10.10 -2.38 7.59
CA LEU A 196 -8.98 -2.86 6.80
C LEU A 196 -8.09 -1.66 6.40
N PRO A 197 -6.76 -1.75 6.59
CA PRO A 197 -5.85 -0.73 6.07
C PRO A 197 -5.91 -0.73 4.54
N GLY A 198 -6.19 0.43 3.98
CA GLY A 198 -6.27 0.67 2.55
C GLY A 198 -4.95 1.09 1.92
N ALA A 199 -5.00 1.37 0.62
CA ALA A 199 -3.94 2.10 -0.07
C ALA A 199 -3.77 3.50 0.57
N ILE A 200 -2.54 4.02 0.51
CA ILE A 200 -2.23 5.39 0.94
C ILE A 200 -2.04 6.29 -0.29
N ASP A 201 -2.45 7.55 -0.17
CA ASP A 201 -2.35 8.53 -1.28
C ASP A 201 -1.03 9.32 -1.20
N GLU A 202 0.10 8.58 -1.09
CA GLU A 202 1.42 9.16 -1.07
C GLU A 202 2.09 9.06 -2.43
N SER A 203 2.66 10.18 -2.89
CA SER A 203 3.43 10.20 -4.13
C SER A 203 4.80 9.57 -3.95
N ALA A 204 5.23 8.71 -4.87
CA ALA A 204 6.59 8.17 -4.89
C ALA A 204 7.66 9.28 -4.87
N SER A 205 7.35 10.45 -5.46
CA SER A 205 8.24 11.62 -5.44
C SER A 205 8.43 12.23 -4.04
N ALA A 206 7.49 12.04 -3.10
CA ALA A 206 7.58 12.51 -1.74
C ALA A 206 8.35 11.54 -0.81
N ALA A 207 8.63 10.32 -1.26
CA ALA A 207 9.40 9.37 -0.48
C ALA A 207 10.86 9.83 -0.33
N VAL A 208 11.42 9.60 0.87
CA VAL A 208 12.81 9.95 1.23
C VAL A 208 13.68 8.74 1.48
N GLN A 209 13.09 7.62 1.84
CA GLN A 209 13.80 6.36 2.10
C GLN A 209 12.91 5.16 1.80
N ILE A 210 13.51 4.10 1.28
CA ILE A 210 12.93 2.76 1.28
C ILE A 210 13.87 1.79 1.98
N ALA A 211 13.29 0.77 2.63
CA ALA A 211 14.05 -0.33 3.20
C ALA A 211 13.33 -1.66 2.97
N LEU A 212 14.10 -2.68 2.62
CA LEU A 212 13.63 -4.06 2.48
C LEU A 212 14.48 -4.93 3.40
N THR A 213 13.84 -5.82 4.15
CA THR A 213 14.53 -6.83 4.96
C THR A 213 13.95 -8.21 4.70
N GLY A 214 14.68 -9.26 5.04
CA GLY A 214 14.26 -10.63 4.76
C GLY A 214 14.36 -10.97 3.26
N THR A 215 15.31 -10.34 2.56
CA THR A 215 15.71 -10.67 1.19
C THR A 215 16.98 -11.52 1.21
N ASP A 216 17.28 -12.21 0.12
CA ASP A 216 18.53 -12.99 -0.04
C ASP A 216 19.78 -12.07 0.02
N ASP A 217 19.62 -10.80 -0.36
CA ASP A 217 20.67 -9.77 -0.31
C ASP A 217 20.85 -9.16 1.09
N GLY A 218 20.10 -9.64 2.10
CA GLY A 218 20.06 -9.06 3.45
C GLY A 218 19.18 -7.82 3.56
N GLN A 219 19.66 -6.79 4.27
CA GLN A 219 18.94 -5.53 4.41
C GLN A 219 19.32 -4.56 3.29
N LEU A 220 18.34 -4.16 2.49
CA LEU A 220 18.51 -3.14 1.46
C LEU A 220 17.97 -1.80 1.98
N ILE A 221 18.76 -0.73 1.86
CA ILE A 221 18.34 0.63 2.20
C ILE A 221 18.71 1.55 1.05
N PHE A 222 17.72 2.28 0.55
CA PHE A 222 17.91 3.36 -0.43
C PHE A 222 17.41 4.66 0.17
N THR A 223 18.23 5.71 0.03
CA THR A 223 17.92 7.05 0.52
C THR A 223 17.90 8.03 -0.65
N LYS A 224 16.91 8.92 -0.67
CA LYS A 224 16.81 9.97 -1.67
C LYS A 224 17.74 11.13 -1.34
N SER A 225 18.54 11.53 -2.28
CA SER A 225 19.48 12.65 -2.16
C SER A 225 18.99 13.84 -2.99
N SER A 226 18.95 15.01 -2.39
CA SER A 226 18.69 16.25 -3.11
C SER A 226 19.93 16.70 -3.89
N GLY A 227 19.75 17.19 -5.11
CA GLY A 227 20.80 17.83 -5.90
C GLY A 227 21.79 16.89 -6.59
N LYS A 228 21.59 15.58 -6.57
CA LYS A 228 22.40 14.61 -7.33
C LYS A 228 21.70 14.22 -8.64
N LEU A 229 22.48 13.83 -9.64
CA LEU A 229 21.96 13.31 -10.91
C LEU A 229 21.09 12.07 -10.68
N MET A 230 21.58 11.16 -9.83
CA MET A 230 20.83 9.99 -9.38
C MET A 230 20.13 10.36 -8.09
N ALA A 231 18.79 10.45 -8.14
CA ALA A 231 17.97 10.86 -7.01
C ALA A 231 18.04 9.87 -5.85
N TRP A 232 18.30 8.61 -6.10
CA TRP A 232 18.36 7.52 -5.10
C TRP A 232 19.77 6.94 -5.00
N SER A 233 20.17 6.63 -3.76
CA SER A 233 21.44 5.96 -3.48
C SER A 233 21.18 4.81 -2.52
N ALA A 234 21.67 3.62 -2.87
CA ALA A 234 21.79 2.49 -1.95
C ALA A 234 22.84 2.84 -0.89
N THR A 235 22.54 2.54 0.36
CA THR A 235 23.44 2.73 1.52
C THR A 235 23.69 1.43 2.27
N SER A 236 22.94 0.39 1.97
CA SER A 236 23.11 -0.97 2.48
C SER A 236 22.60 -1.97 1.44
N PRO A 237 23.26 -3.11 1.21
CA PRO A 237 24.55 -3.56 1.78
C PRO A 237 25.77 -2.89 1.12
N ILE A 238 25.60 -2.18 0.01
CA ILE A 238 26.65 -1.51 -0.73
C ILE A 238 26.26 -0.05 -0.99
N ALA A 239 27.27 0.82 -1.15
CA ALA A 239 27.04 2.19 -1.60
C ALA A 239 27.05 2.23 -3.13
N HIS A 240 25.88 2.49 -3.75
CA HIS A 240 25.73 2.56 -5.21
C HIS A 240 24.53 3.42 -5.60
N ALA A 241 24.48 3.85 -6.86
CA ALA A 241 23.31 4.55 -7.40
C ALA A 241 22.09 3.63 -7.46
N GLY A 242 20.92 4.13 -7.07
CA GLY A 242 19.64 3.46 -7.21
C GLY A 242 18.91 3.87 -8.50
N SER A 243 18.23 2.94 -9.14
CA SER A 243 17.39 3.23 -10.30
C SER A 243 16.15 3.99 -9.87
N THR A 244 16.07 5.27 -10.20
CA THR A 244 14.93 6.13 -9.85
C THR A 244 13.59 5.53 -10.32
N GLU A 245 13.54 5.11 -11.58
CA GLU A 245 12.32 4.53 -12.17
C GLU A 245 11.83 3.31 -11.41
N ARG A 246 12.73 2.36 -11.11
CA ARG A 246 12.37 1.10 -10.45
C ARG A 246 12.02 1.29 -8.98
N ILE A 247 12.73 2.21 -8.29
CA ILE A 247 12.45 2.54 -6.90
C ILE A 247 11.11 3.27 -6.79
N GLU A 248 10.80 4.21 -7.67
CA GLU A 248 9.52 4.91 -7.67
C GLU A 248 8.36 3.98 -8.07
N ALA A 249 8.57 3.03 -8.98
CA ALA A 249 7.61 1.98 -9.27
C ALA A 249 7.35 1.06 -8.06
N PHE A 250 8.42 0.68 -7.33
CA PHE A 250 8.31 -0.08 -6.09
C PHE A 250 7.50 0.67 -5.03
N ILE A 251 7.77 1.96 -4.81
CA ILE A 251 7.03 2.80 -3.86
C ILE A 251 5.56 2.91 -4.26
N THR A 252 5.27 3.13 -5.54
CA THR A 252 3.90 3.20 -6.06
C THR A 252 3.15 1.89 -5.79
N GLY A 253 3.78 0.75 -6.06
CA GLY A 253 3.23 -0.56 -5.74
C GLY A 253 2.97 -0.74 -4.23
N LEU A 254 3.92 -0.33 -3.39
CA LEU A 254 3.80 -0.43 -1.94
C LEU A 254 2.67 0.45 -1.37
N CYS A 255 2.48 1.66 -1.89
CA CYS A 255 1.39 2.55 -1.50
C CYS A 255 0.01 2.02 -1.91
N ALA A 256 -0.06 1.28 -3.01
CA ALA A 256 -1.32 0.73 -3.53
C ALA A 256 -1.82 -0.52 -2.78
N VAL A 257 -0.98 -1.16 -1.94
CA VAL A 257 -1.38 -2.37 -1.21
C VAL A 257 -2.48 -2.04 -0.21
N SER A 258 -3.51 -2.88 -0.18
CA SER A 258 -4.59 -2.86 0.81
C SER A 258 -4.79 -4.26 1.40
N ALA A 259 -5.27 -4.32 2.65
CA ALA A 259 -5.67 -5.59 3.23
C ALA A 259 -7.00 -6.06 2.61
N ASP A 260 -7.14 -7.35 2.35
CA ASP A 260 -8.37 -7.96 1.84
C ASP A 260 -9.24 -8.50 2.98
N GLU A 261 -8.61 -9.07 4.03
CA GLU A 261 -9.33 -9.67 5.15
C GLU A 261 -8.57 -9.44 6.46
N TYR A 262 -9.30 -9.17 7.55
CA TYR A 262 -8.77 -9.22 8.90
C TYR A 262 -8.81 -10.65 9.42
N VAL A 263 -7.76 -11.09 10.09
CA VAL A 263 -7.64 -12.44 10.65
C VAL A 263 -7.80 -12.39 12.16
N THR A 264 -6.94 -11.67 12.85
CA THR A 264 -6.90 -11.58 14.31
C THR A 264 -5.91 -10.50 14.75
N THR A 265 -5.93 -10.16 16.04
CA THR A 265 -4.90 -9.33 16.68
C THR A 265 -3.98 -10.24 17.52
N VAL A 266 -2.65 -10.08 17.35
CA VAL A 266 -1.65 -10.85 18.08
C VAL A 266 -0.62 -9.93 18.71
N ALA A 267 -0.41 -10.09 20.02
CA ALA A 267 0.50 -9.24 20.80
C ALA A 267 1.88 -9.85 21.05
N ASP A 268 2.05 -11.17 20.92
CA ASP A 268 3.29 -11.86 21.27
C ASP A 268 3.96 -12.56 20.08
N ALA A 269 5.26 -12.85 20.25
CA ALA A 269 6.08 -13.47 19.20
C ALA A 269 5.64 -14.91 18.86
N ALA A 270 5.10 -15.66 19.83
CA ALA A 270 4.68 -17.04 19.60
C ALA A 270 3.43 -17.07 18.70
N GLY A 271 2.49 -16.14 18.92
CA GLY A 271 1.34 -15.97 18.06
C GLY A 271 1.72 -15.51 16.66
N LEU A 272 2.72 -14.61 16.52
CA LEU A 272 3.22 -14.15 15.23
C LEU A 272 3.85 -15.29 14.41
N ALA A 273 4.55 -16.23 15.06
CA ALA A 273 5.17 -17.38 14.39
C ALA A 273 4.16 -18.29 13.69
N VAL A 274 2.90 -18.38 14.18
CA VAL A 274 1.82 -19.12 13.53
C VAL A 274 1.55 -18.63 12.11
N TYR A 275 1.77 -17.34 11.87
CA TYR A 275 1.53 -16.67 10.60
C TYR A 275 2.82 -16.38 9.80
N GLY A 276 3.98 -16.87 10.30
CA GLY A 276 5.29 -16.59 9.70
C GLY A 276 5.71 -15.12 9.83
N LEU A 277 5.22 -14.43 10.85
CA LEU A 277 5.46 -13.00 11.11
C LEU A 277 6.46 -12.76 12.25
N ASP A 278 7.12 -13.79 12.75
CA ASP A 278 8.22 -13.72 13.72
C ASP A 278 9.55 -13.27 13.10
N ALA A 279 9.76 -13.60 11.81
CA ALA A 279 10.90 -13.14 11.00
C ALA A 279 10.43 -12.72 9.59
N PRO A 280 9.56 -11.73 9.47
CA PRO A 280 8.89 -11.40 8.21
C PRO A 280 9.84 -10.72 7.22
N ARG A 281 9.55 -10.88 5.94
CA ARG A 281 10.03 -9.94 4.93
C ARG A 281 9.32 -8.61 5.15
N ARG A 282 10.08 -7.50 5.32
CA ARG A 282 9.51 -6.17 5.53
C ARG A 282 9.76 -5.29 4.31
N LEU A 283 8.74 -4.51 3.97
CA LEU A 283 8.75 -3.52 2.90
C LEU A 283 8.38 -2.17 3.53
N ILE A 284 9.29 -1.21 3.47
CA ILE A 284 9.13 0.07 4.15
C ILE A 284 9.36 1.21 3.17
N ALA A 285 8.50 2.23 3.20
CA ALA A 285 8.74 3.54 2.61
C ALA A 285 8.46 4.62 3.64
N ALA A 286 9.38 5.59 3.76
CA ALA A 286 9.22 6.77 4.59
C ALA A 286 9.10 8.02 3.71
N PHE A 287 8.20 8.93 4.07
CA PHE A 287 7.85 10.13 3.31
C PHE A 287 8.23 11.42 4.04
N GLN A 288 8.28 12.52 3.29
CA GLN A 288 8.73 13.83 3.78
C GLN A 288 7.86 14.40 4.91
N ASP A 289 6.57 14.09 4.91
CA ASP A 289 5.60 14.52 5.93
C ASP A 289 5.65 13.69 7.22
N GLY A 290 6.49 12.63 7.26
CA GLY A 290 6.63 11.69 8.36
C GLY A 290 5.75 10.45 8.25
N THR A 291 4.92 10.34 7.22
CA THR A 291 4.17 9.11 6.93
C THR A 291 5.13 7.95 6.69
N ILE A 292 4.78 6.78 7.20
CA ILE A 292 5.54 5.54 7.01
C ILE A 292 4.57 4.45 6.57
N ARG A 293 4.82 3.88 5.40
CA ARG A 293 4.20 2.64 4.96
C ARG A 293 5.11 1.48 5.35
N ASP A 294 4.62 0.56 6.17
CA ASP A 294 5.41 -0.57 6.71
C ASP A 294 4.58 -1.85 6.59
N ILE A 295 4.96 -2.74 5.68
CA ILE A 295 4.27 -4.00 5.44
C ILE A 295 5.20 -5.16 5.80
N HIS A 296 4.75 -6.01 6.71
CA HIS A 296 5.42 -7.26 7.09
C HIS A 296 4.68 -8.41 6.40
N LEU A 297 5.41 -9.18 5.59
CA LEU A 297 4.86 -10.33 4.87
C LEU A 297 5.24 -11.62 5.59
N GLY A 298 4.23 -12.40 5.92
CA GLY A 298 4.35 -13.70 6.59
C GLY A 298 4.26 -14.89 5.62
N SER A 299 3.74 -16.01 6.14
CA SER A 299 3.57 -17.25 5.40
C SER A 299 2.39 -17.20 4.42
N ASP A 300 2.31 -18.22 3.57
CA ASP A 300 1.17 -18.47 2.69
C ASP A 300 -0.11 -18.68 3.51
N ALA A 301 -1.18 -17.97 3.15
CA ALA A 301 -2.48 -18.04 3.80
C ALA A 301 -3.52 -18.88 3.02
N GLY A 302 -3.09 -19.55 1.92
CA GLY A 302 -3.98 -20.26 1.02
C GLY A 302 -4.74 -19.33 0.07
N ASP A 303 -5.41 -19.88 -0.92
CA ASP A 303 -6.28 -19.16 -1.87
C ASP A 303 -5.60 -17.99 -2.59
N GLY A 304 -4.28 -18.08 -2.80
CA GLY A 304 -3.48 -17.02 -3.41
C GLY A 304 -3.27 -15.80 -2.51
N MET A 305 -3.42 -15.96 -1.20
CA MET A 305 -3.21 -14.93 -0.19
C MET A 305 -1.95 -15.15 0.64
N VAL A 306 -1.50 -14.09 1.32
CA VAL A 306 -0.36 -14.07 2.25
C VAL A 306 -0.80 -13.42 3.54
N TYR A 307 -0.35 -13.95 4.68
CA TYR A 307 -0.51 -13.25 5.95
C TYR A 307 0.38 -12.00 6.00
N ALA A 308 -0.16 -10.93 6.55
CA ALA A 308 0.59 -9.67 6.65
C ALA A 308 0.21 -8.88 7.90
N ARG A 309 1.15 -8.02 8.35
CA ARG A 309 0.87 -6.89 9.24
C ARG A 309 1.14 -5.61 8.49
N MET A 310 0.37 -4.57 8.76
CA MET A 310 0.48 -3.29 8.06
C MET A 310 0.52 -2.13 9.06
N ASP A 311 1.36 -1.15 8.75
CA ASP A 311 1.38 0.18 9.37
C ASP A 311 1.44 0.16 10.92
N ARG A 312 2.24 -0.78 11.47
CA ARG A 312 2.52 -0.94 12.91
C ARG A 312 1.30 -1.29 13.78
N THR A 313 0.21 -1.77 13.18
CA THR A 313 -0.91 -2.33 13.95
C THR A 313 -0.52 -3.66 14.58
N GLY A 314 -1.24 -4.09 15.64
CA GLY A 314 -1.15 -5.44 16.18
C GLY A 314 -1.88 -6.50 15.35
N ASP A 315 -2.60 -6.04 14.33
CA ASP A 315 -3.53 -6.85 13.56
C ASP A 315 -2.83 -7.65 12.48
N ILE A 316 -3.35 -8.85 12.23
CA ILE A 316 -2.94 -9.73 11.14
C ILE A 316 -4.04 -9.72 10.09
N TYR A 317 -3.61 -9.53 8.85
CA TYR A 317 -4.47 -9.48 7.66
C TYR A 317 -4.07 -10.56 6.65
N ARG A 318 -4.98 -10.82 5.70
CA ARG A 318 -4.66 -11.52 4.46
C ARG A 318 -4.62 -10.53 3.31
N ILE A 319 -3.61 -10.64 2.45
CA ILE A 319 -3.41 -9.80 1.27
C ILE A 319 -3.25 -10.72 0.06
N ARG A 320 -3.90 -10.39 -1.07
CA ARG A 320 -3.73 -11.14 -2.31
C ARG A 320 -2.31 -10.99 -2.86
N ARG A 321 -1.68 -12.11 -3.25
CA ARG A 321 -0.35 -12.12 -3.87
C ARG A 321 -0.27 -11.24 -5.11
N THR A 322 -1.37 -11.10 -5.86
CA THR A 322 -1.41 -10.24 -7.05
C THR A 322 -1.13 -8.77 -6.75
N GLN A 323 -1.38 -8.31 -5.52
CA GLN A 323 -1.01 -6.95 -5.09
C GLN A 323 0.49 -6.81 -4.77
N LEU A 324 1.24 -7.91 -4.62
CA LEU A 324 2.63 -7.95 -4.15
C LEU A 324 3.65 -8.26 -5.25
N THR A 325 3.23 -8.31 -6.52
CA THR A 325 4.11 -8.65 -7.66
C THR A 325 5.31 -7.71 -7.79
N PHE A 326 5.15 -6.43 -7.45
CA PHE A 326 6.24 -5.45 -7.42
C PHE A 326 7.32 -5.80 -6.39
N ALA A 327 6.95 -6.48 -5.31
CA ALA A 327 7.84 -6.87 -4.23
C ALA A 327 8.55 -8.19 -4.49
N GLU A 328 7.96 -9.10 -5.27
CA GLU A 328 8.53 -10.43 -5.54
C GLU A 328 9.88 -10.33 -6.25
N SER A 329 10.01 -9.40 -7.20
CA SER A 329 11.24 -9.13 -7.94
C SER A 329 12.14 -8.07 -7.30
N ALA A 330 11.70 -7.44 -6.20
CA ALA A 330 12.48 -6.38 -5.55
C ALA A 330 13.68 -6.97 -4.79
N GLY A 331 14.87 -6.64 -5.25
CA GLY A 331 16.14 -7.05 -4.70
C GLY A 331 17.25 -6.10 -5.15
N LEU A 332 18.48 -6.35 -4.74
CA LEU A 332 19.63 -5.49 -5.04
C LEU A 332 19.79 -5.32 -6.55
N ASN A 333 19.80 -6.43 -7.30
CA ASN A 333 19.97 -6.40 -8.76
C ASN A 333 18.86 -5.67 -9.53
N THR A 334 17.68 -5.55 -8.97
CA THR A 334 16.56 -4.89 -9.63
C THR A 334 16.45 -3.42 -9.27
N LEU A 335 16.87 -3.02 -8.07
CA LEU A 335 16.70 -1.65 -7.59
C LEU A 335 17.93 -0.77 -7.82
N LEU A 336 19.11 -1.35 -8.06
CA LEU A 336 20.30 -0.59 -8.43
C LEU A 336 20.21 -0.01 -9.85
N ASP A 337 20.84 1.11 -10.05
CA ASP A 337 21.19 1.60 -11.38
C ASP A 337 22.23 0.67 -12.01
N ARG A 338 22.12 0.42 -13.31
CA ARG A 338 22.98 -0.57 -14.00
C ARG A 338 24.39 -0.06 -14.32
N PHE A 339 24.62 1.24 -14.30
CA PHE A 339 25.96 1.79 -14.55
C PHE A 339 26.89 1.48 -13.37
N VAL A 340 28.06 0.94 -13.67
CA VAL A 340 29.06 0.59 -12.63
C VAL A 340 29.53 1.84 -11.88
N SER A 341 29.75 2.95 -12.60
CA SER A 341 30.23 4.19 -12.01
C SER A 341 29.65 5.42 -12.72
N PRO A 342 28.44 5.83 -12.39
CA PRO A 342 27.77 6.96 -13.03
C PRO A 342 28.34 8.29 -12.51
N VAL A 343 29.46 8.74 -13.04
CA VAL A 343 30.08 10.03 -12.71
C VAL A 343 29.66 11.08 -13.73
N VAL A 344 29.19 12.25 -13.25
CA VAL A 344 28.73 13.34 -14.10
C VAL A 344 29.93 14.16 -14.59
N VAL A 345 30.03 14.37 -15.89
CA VAL A 345 31.15 15.14 -16.49
C VAL A 345 31.32 16.54 -15.88
N ALA A 346 30.24 17.22 -15.51
CA ALA A 346 30.29 18.55 -14.89
C ALA A 346 30.94 18.57 -13.49
N THR A 347 30.97 17.42 -12.82
CA THR A 347 31.63 17.28 -11.52
C THR A 347 33.03 16.70 -11.61
N LEU A 348 33.43 16.23 -12.80
CA LEU A 348 34.72 15.59 -13.05
C LEU A 348 35.83 16.61 -13.20
N SER A 349 36.96 16.41 -12.56
CA SER A 349 38.22 17.11 -12.80
C SER A 349 39.16 16.25 -13.62
N GLN A 350 39.31 14.98 -13.25
CA GLN A 350 40.23 14.05 -13.90
C GLN A 350 39.69 12.62 -13.81
N MET A 351 40.01 11.83 -14.82
CA MET A 351 39.82 10.41 -14.84
C MET A 351 41.10 9.74 -15.27
N ARG A 352 41.58 8.80 -14.47
CA ARG A 352 42.81 8.04 -14.68
C ARG A 352 42.47 6.57 -14.85
N VAL A 353 42.98 5.98 -15.94
CA VAL A 353 42.83 4.54 -16.21
C VAL A 353 44.21 3.93 -16.25
N THR A 354 44.50 3.06 -15.31
CA THR A 354 45.75 2.32 -15.19
C THR A 354 45.52 0.86 -15.63
N THR A 355 46.32 0.38 -16.55
CA THR A 355 46.34 -0.98 -17.07
C THR A 355 47.72 -1.59 -16.89
N VAL A 356 47.88 -2.88 -17.25
CA VAL A 356 49.21 -3.52 -17.25
C VAL A 356 50.16 -2.92 -18.34
N ASP A 357 49.57 -2.31 -19.37
CA ASP A 357 50.32 -1.70 -20.48
C ASP A 357 50.72 -0.24 -20.25
N GLY A 358 50.13 0.44 -19.26
CA GLY A 358 50.39 1.84 -18.98
C GLY A 358 49.22 2.57 -18.33
N GLU A 359 49.31 3.90 -18.36
CA GLU A 359 48.31 4.80 -17.77
C GLU A 359 47.80 5.78 -18.82
N THR A 360 46.50 6.03 -18.82
CA THR A 360 45.82 7.05 -19.65
C THR A 360 45.08 8.02 -18.75
N THR A 361 45.20 9.32 -18.99
CA THR A 361 44.55 10.36 -18.20
C THR A 361 43.64 11.21 -19.06
N LEU A 362 42.40 11.37 -18.68
CA LEU A 362 41.46 12.35 -19.23
C LEU A 362 41.26 13.47 -18.19
N ARG A 363 41.50 14.74 -18.56
CA ARG A 363 41.45 15.86 -17.63
C ARG A 363 40.68 17.03 -18.21
N ILE A 364 39.92 17.72 -17.35
CA ILE A 364 39.18 18.93 -17.68
C ILE A 364 39.76 20.09 -16.89
N GLU A 365 40.17 21.14 -17.58
CA GLU A 365 40.50 22.42 -16.97
C GLU A 365 39.34 23.40 -17.16
N TYR A 366 38.91 24.00 -16.08
CA TYR A 366 37.81 24.96 -16.05
C TYR A 366 38.39 26.39 -15.93
N GLU A 367 38.12 27.26 -16.90
CA GLU A 367 38.50 28.67 -16.80
C GLU A 367 37.60 29.38 -15.78
N ASN A 368 38.21 30.03 -14.79
CA ASN A 368 37.55 30.80 -13.73
C ASN A 368 36.53 30.03 -12.88
N GLY A 369 36.56 28.70 -12.88
CA GLY A 369 35.61 27.86 -12.11
C GLY A 369 34.18 27.87 -12.64
N ASP A 370 33.93 28.41 -13.82
CA ASP A 370 32.63 28.46 -14.45
C ASP A 370 32.43 27.25 -15.38
N ASP A 371 31.29 26.58 -15.26
CA ASP A 371 30.93 25.35 -15.99
C ASP A 371 30.48 25.66 -17.44
N SER A 372 30.19 26.90 -17.75
CA SER A 372 29.53 27.27 -19.02
C SER A 372 30.47 27.81 -20.11
N ILE A 373 31.65 28.33 -19.76
CA ILE A 373 32.53 28.98 -20.69
C ILE A 373 33.99 28.62 -20.39
N GLY A 374 34.74 28.19 -21.42
CA GLY A 374 36.18 28.05 -21.30
C GLY A 374 36.69 26.74 -20.72
N GLN A 375 36.02 25.61 -21.03
CA GLN A 375 36.55 24.29 -20.71
C GLN A 375 37.63 23.88 -21.71
N ARG A 376 38.80 23.43 -21.19
CA ARG A 376 39.83 22.79 -21.99
C ARG A 376 39.90 21.30 -21.64
N TRP A 377 39.99 20.49 -22.67
CA TRP A 377 39.93 19.02 -22.57
C TRP A 377 41.30 18.46 -22.93
N PHE A 378 41.77 17.52 -22.13
CA PHE A 378 43.07 16.89 -22.31
C PHE A 378 42.94 15.37 -22.27
N TRP A 379 43.70 14.72 -23.14
CA TRP A 379 43.93 13.29 -23.13
C TRP A 379 45.44 13.10 -22.99
N ASP A 380 45.87 12.58 -21.86
CA ASP A 380 47.23 12.63 -21.35
C ASP A 380 47.75 14.11 -21.37
N GLU A 381 48.87 14.38 -22.01
CA GLU A 381 49.42 15.74 -22.09
C GLU A 381 48.85 16.54 -23.29
N ASN A 382 48.02 15.94 -24.14
CA ASN A 382 47.56 16.53 -25.38
C ASN A 382 46.22 17.22 -25.20
N ALA A 383 46.08 18.46 -25.69
CA ALA A 383 44.77 19.09 -25.80
C ALA A 383 43.95 18.42 -26.91
N VAL A 384 42.74 18.06 -26.58
CA VAL A 384 41.81 17.38 -27.50
C VAL A 384 40.52 18.15 -27.64
N THR A 385 39.72 17.77 -28.63
CA THR A 385 38.38 18.33 -28.79
C THR A 385 37.42 17.74 -27.71
N ARG A 386 36.33 18.47 -27.45
CA ARG A 386 35.29 17.99 -26.57
C ARG A 386 34.75 16.62 -27.00
N ASN A 387 34.61 16.37 -28.30
CA ASN A 387 34.08 15.13 -28.83
C ASN A 387 34.99 13.94 -28.53
N GLU A 388 36.30 14.08 -28.79
CA GLU A 388 37.32 13.06 -28.52
C GLU A 388 37.34 12.71 -27.02
N PHE A 389 37.31 13.74 -26.16
CA PHE A 389 37.19 13.50 -24.70
C PHE A 389 35.90 12.80 -24.34
N THR A 390 34.77 13.25 -24.93
CA THR A 390 33.43 12.67 -24.59
C THR A 390 33.34 11.23 -25.02
N ASP A 391 33.88 10.83 -26.17
CA ASP A 391 33.88 9.46 -26.65
C ASP A 391 34.64 8.54 -25.66
N ALA A 392 35.84 8.96 -25.24
CA ALA A 392 36.64 8.23 -24.25
C ALA A 392 35.93 8.19 -22.86
N TYR A 393 35.39 9.30 -22.41
CA TYR A 393 34.63 9.37 -21.14
C TYR A 393 33.41 8.45 -21.16
N LEU A 394 32.62 8.50 -22.22
CA LEU A 394 31.42 7.66 -22.35
C LEU A 394 31.76 6.16 -22.40
N SER A 395 32.88 5.76 -23.02
CA SER A 395 33.30 4.37 -23.07
C SER A 395 33.48 3.76 -21.64
N ILE A 396 33.81 4.60 -20.65
CA ILE A 396 34.05 4.18 -19.27
C ILE A 396 32.77 4.24 -18.46
N ILE A 397 32.07 5.39 -18.48
CA ILE A 397 30.90 5.57 -17.59
C ILE A 397 29.65 4.82 -18.07
N ALA A 398 29.62 4.44 -19.36
CA ALA A 398 28.51 3.65 -19.92
C ALA A 398 28.61 2.15 -19.64
N LEU A 399 29.68 1.68 -19.00
CA LEU A 399 29.79 0.28 -18.61
C LEU A 399 28.67 -0.10 -17.65
N GLN A 400 27.92 -1.11 -18.04
CA GLN A 400 26.81 -1.65 -17.27
C GLN A 400 27.14 -3.04 -16.76
N PHE A 401 26.61 -3.37 -15.60
CA PHE A 401 26.69 -4.73 -15.07
C PHE A 401 25.39 -5.52 -15.37
N ASP A 402 25.53 -6.82 -15.55
CA ASP A 402 24.42 -7.73 -15.74
C ASP A 402 23.79 -8.11 -14.38
N GLN A 403 24.65 -8.30 -13.36
CA GLN A 403 24.22 -8.63 -11.99
C GLN A 403 25.31 -8.31 -10.96
N THR A 404 24.95 -8.29 -9.69
CA THR A 404 25.91 -8.29 -8.57
C THR A 404 26.69 -9.60 -8.60
N ALA A 405 27.99 -9.53 -8.32
CA ALA A 405 28.82 -10.72 -8.33
C ALA A 405 28.54 -11.60 -7.11
N PRO A 406 28.40 -12.92 -7.29
CA PRO A 406 28.33 -13.85 -6.15
C PRO A 406 29.61 -13.75 -5.29
N GLN A 407 29.51 -14.17 -4.03
CA GLN A 407 30.59 -14.00 -3.05
C GLN A 407 31.88 -14.75 -3.47
N GLU A 408 31.73 -15.90 -4.14
CA GLU A 408 32.80 -16.74 -4.65
C GLU A 408 33.45 -16.22 -5.94
N ALA A 409 32.86 -15.26 -6.64
CA ALA A 409 33.47 -14.70 -7.85
C ALA A 409 34.81 -14.04 -7.51
N ALA A 410 35.86 -14.39 -8.24
CA ALA A 410 37.20 -13.88 -8.03
C ALA A 410 37.79 -13.33 -9.33
N GLY A 411 38.42 -12.17 -9.23
CA GLY A 411 39.24 -11.66 -10.32
C GLY A 411 40.56 -12.44 -10.45
N THR A 412 41.02 -12.70 -11.66
CA THR A 412 42.20 -13.47 -11.94
C THR A 412 43.36 -12.60 -12.46
N SER A 413 43.08 -11.57 -13.25
CA SER A 413 44.07 -10.66 -13.79
C SER A 413 43.49 -9.26 -13.93
N LEU A 414 44.29 -8.23 -13.62
CA LEU A 414 43.91 -6.83 -13.78
C LEU A 414 43.69 -6.52 -15.25
N LEU A 415 42.56 -5.91 -15.56
CA LEU A 415 42.25 -5.31 -16.86
C LEU A 415 42.43 -3.81 -16.80
N ALA A 416 41.82 -3.16 -15.80
CA ALA A 416 41.94 -1.73 -15.57
C ALA A 416 41.63 -1.35 -14.11
N ASP A 417 42.33 -0.34 -13.59
CA ASP A 417 41.96 0.46 -12.43
C ASP A 417 41.53 1.85 -12.91
N VAL A 418 40.29 2.25 -12.68
CA VAL A 418 39.75 3.56 -13.06
C VAL A 418 39.58 4.40 -11.79
N THR A 419 40.25 5.58 -11.77
CA THR A 419 40.09 6.54 -10.67
C THR A 419 39.46 7.83 -11.22
N PHE A 420 38.35 8.22 -10.66
CA PHE A 420 37.71 9.52 -10.91
C PHE A 420 38.11 10.48 -9.79
N THR A 421 38.59 11.66 -10.16
CA THR A 421 38.80 12.78 -9.24
C THR A 421 37.77 13.85 -9.55
N LEU A 422 36.97 14.21 -8.57
CA LEU A 422 35.92 15.22 -8.72
C LEU A 422 36.47 16.61 -8.43
N ARG A 423 35.74 17.66 -8.84
CA ARG A 423 36.10 19.07 -8.64
C ARG A 423 36.20 19.48 -7.17
N ASP A 424 35.51 18.81 -6.28
CA ASP A 424 35.59 19.01 -4.81
C ASP A 424 36.80 18.30 -4.18
N GLY A 425 37.60 17.61 -4.98
CA GLY A 425 38.77 16.84 -4.54
C GLY A 425 38.47 15.42 -4.07
N SER A 426 37.18 15.02 -4.01
CA SER A 426 36.84 13.64 -3.70
C SER A 426 37.22 12.70 -4.84
N THR A 427 37.47 11.45 -4.50
CA THR A 427 37.86 10.40 -5.45
C THR A 427 36.90 9.21 -5.36
N SER A 428 36.74 8.51 -6.47
CA SER A 428 36.01 7.26 -6.57
C SER A 428 36.78 6.32 -7.49
N THR A 429 36.81 5.03 -7.16
CA THR A 429 37.61 4.02 -7.87
C THR A 429 36.77 2.83 -8.29
N VAL A 430 37.12 2.28 -9.46
CA VAL A 430 36.59 1.01 -9.94
C VAL A 430 37.73 0.16 -10.47
N ARG A 431 37.85 -1.05 -9.95
CA ARG A 431 38.79 -2.04 -10.45
C ARG A 431 38.07 -3.07 -11.29
N TYR A 432 38.60 -3.32 -12.50
CA TYR A 432 38.13 -4.35 -13.41
C TYR A 432 39.18 -5.47 -13.49
N GLU A 433 38.75 -6.69 -13.20
CA GLU A 433 39.59 -7.89 -13.26
C GLU A 433 38.90 -8.96 -14.12
N SER A 434 39.66 -9.71 -14.90
CA SER A 434 39.11 -10.87 -15.63
C SER A 434 38.53 -11.87 -14.64
N CYS A 435 37.32 -12.34 -14.82
CA CYS A 435 36.65 -13.28 -13.93
C CYS A 435 36.50 -14.65 -14.62
N ASP A 436 35.93 -14.68 -15.78
CA ASP A 436 35.76 -15.88 -16.62
C ASP A 436 35.81 -15.51 -18.11
N ALA A 437 35.38 -16.43 -19.01
CA ALA A 437 35.39 -16.21 -20.45
C ALA A 437 34.37 -15.14 -20.94
N PHE A 438 33.41 -14.76 -20.12
CA PHE A 438 32.32 -13.84 -20.48
C PHE A 438 32.31 -12.56 -19.65
N TYR A 439 32.82 -12.63 -18.41
CA TYR A 439 32.70 -11.54 -17.44
C TYR A 439 34.03 -11.05 -16.90
N ALA A 440 34.07 -9.75 -16.70
CA ALA A 440 35.01 -9.07 -15.80
C ALA A 440 34.30 -8.82 -14.45
N LEU A 441 35.03 -8.93 -13.36
CA LEU A 441 34.62 -8.50 -12.03
C LEU A 441 34.96 -7.02 -11.87
N ALA A 442 33.94 -6.18 -11.74
CA ALA A 442 34.12 -4.79 -11.34
C ALA A 442 33.93 -4.65 -9.82
N THR A 443 34.93 -4.06 -9.16
CA THR A 443 34.88 -3.79 -7.71
C THR A 443 34.99 -2.30 -7.46
N THR A 444 34.01 -1.71 -6.74
CA THR A 444 34.01 -0.28 -6.41
C THR A 444 34.46 -0.04 -4.98
N ASP A 445 34.92 1.16 -4.67
CA ASP A 445 35.27 1.63 -3.31
C ASP A 445 34.04 1.68 -2.38
N GLY A 446 32.82 1.75 -2.93
CA GLY A 446 31.57 1.63 -2.20
C GLY A 446 31.21 0.19 -1.78
N GLY A 447 32.09 -0.78 -1.99
CA GLY A 447 31.89 -2.19 -1.65
C GLY A 447 31.06 -2.96 -2.70
N GLY A 448 30.68 -2.33 -3.79
CA GLY A 448 29.96 -2.98 -4.89
C GLY A 448 30.88 -3.95 -5.64
N ARG A 449 30.35 -5.14 -5.94
CA ARG A 449 31.00 -6.15 -6.78
C ARG A 449 30.02 -6.57 -7.85
N PHE A 450 30.42 -6.40 -9.12
CA PHE A 450 29.52 -6.52 -10.26
C PHE A 450 30.12 -7.36 -11.36
N LEU A 451 29.31 -8.15 -12.05
CA LEU A 451 29.70 -8.85 -13.28
C LEU A 451 29.38 -7.97 -14.49
N VAL A 452 30.43 -7.53 -15.18
CA VAL A 452 30.39 -6.72 -16.38
C VAL A 452 30.83 -7.58 -17.55
N ARG A 453 30.23 -7.44 -18.72
CA ARG A 453 30.66 -8.23 -19.90
C ARG A 453 32.12 -7.91 -20.23
N LEU A 454 32.92 -8.96 -20.38
CA LEU A 454 34.33 -8.82 -20.68
C LEU A 454 34.55 -8.03 -21.98
N THR A 455 33.74 -8.29 -23.01
CA THR A 455 33.79 -7.57 -24.29
C THR A 455 33.56 -6.08 -24.16
N ASP A 456 32.71 -5.63 -23.22
CA ASP A 456 32.46 -4.19 -23.03
C ASP A 456 33.67 -3.51 -22.37
N VAL A 457 34.34 -4.19 -21.44
CA VAL A 457 35.59 -3.72 -20.84
C VAL A 457 36.72 -3.69 -21.88
N GLU A 458 36.85 -4.69 -22.74
CA GLU A 458 37.83 -4.74 -23.83
C GLU A 458 37.58 -3.62 -24.86
N ASN A 459 36.32 -3.35 -25.20
CA ASN A 459 35.95 -2.24 -26.07
C ASN A 459 36.32 -0.89 -25.46
N MET A 460 36.08 -0.67 -24.18
CA MET A 460 36.55 0.51 -23.44
C MET A 460 38.05 0.69 -23.59
N LEU A 461 38.83 -0.38 -23.33
CA LEU A 461 40.30 -0.35 -23.43
C LEU A 461 40.77 -0.06 -24.87
N THR A 462 40.11 -0.56 -25.88
CA THR A 462 40.39 -0.29 -27.30
C THR A 462 40.19 1.20 -27.63
N VAL A 463 39.09 1.80 -27.19
CA VAL A 463 38.85 3.24 -27.34
C VAL A 463 39.93 4.06 -26.67
N LEU A 464 40.38 3.68 -25.46
CA LEU A 464 41.39 4.40 -24.70
C LEU A 464 42.81 4.27 -25.30
N LYS A 465 43.09 3.24 -26.07
CA LYS A 465 44.33 3.10 -26.85
C LYS A 465 44.34 3.94 -28.14
N GLY A 466 43.23 4.59 -28.48
CA GLY A 466 43.09 5.33 -29.74
C GLY A 466 43.01 4.45 -30.98
N GLU A 467 42.79 3.16 -30.79
CA GLU A 467 42.58 2.21 -31.89
C GLU A 467 41.10 2.29 -32.32
N LYS A 468 40.84 2.68 -33.59
CA LYS A 468 39.49 2.75 -34.16
C LYS A 468 39.19 1.54 -35.03
#